data_55e3a15fc4564407e6852c3f3a3c006c
#
_entry.id   55e3a15fc4564407e6852c3f3a3c006c
#
_cell.length_a   1.000
_cell.length_b   1.000
_cell.length_c   1.000
_cell.angle_alpha   90.00
_cell.angle_beta   90.00
_cell.angle_gamma   90.00
#
_symmetry.space_group_name_H-M   'P 1'
#
loop_
_entity.id
_entity.type
_entity.pdbx_description
1 polymer ?
#
loop_
_entity_poly.entity_id
_entity_poly.type
_entity_poly.pdbx_seq_one_letter_code
_entity_poly.pdbx_strand_id
1 'polypeptide(L)'
;MTMTLSADTDETTESTGLEPKDFNGYTFRMLRFDQAWNNMQLDAESETGDTLNDAIYRRNRIVEEECGILLEDMSVSAGQIESMVQKNVAGGTNDFDVVWGQTISMLNMAQSGFLLELNTEVPYINLSKPWWTQSANECFSIINKLYVAVNDISLSYFDSVMPMAMNMRIAEEYQLDDPYELVHNGKWTMDAESKMLVTVTSDINGDGQYTIKDDLFGIFGMSEEYLSLCTASGCQIILKDENDIPYLAISDEKFMNAFEKAISILNQGNVFANFRLPEYKIDTGDLSTFTDGRALFFSDVLYWLSGMRDMKDDFAILPRPKYDESQDEYYSSVHETAAIMGIPVTSNTEICGHVIETLAFESYKTVIPQYYNMVLSQKFARDEDSIEMLDIVFKNRIIDLGVVYNWGNVNTQLKAYAEKSNSDIASFAASISSQIEASIEKMVDAYRNN
;
A
#
# COMPACT_ATOMS: atom_id res chain seq x y z
N MET A 1 10.91 -12.10 -11.84
CA MET A 1 10.40 -12.26 -13.22
C MET A 1 9.90 -10.90 -13.64
N THR A 2 10.57 -10.25 -14.56
CA THR A 2 10.33 -8.86 -14.95
C THR A 2 9.07 -8.83 -15.80
N MET A 3 7.95 -8.31 -15.29
CA MET A 3 6.83 -7.93 -16.14
C MET A 3 7.24 -6.65 -16.88
N THR A 4 7.73 -6.77 -18.09
CA THR A 4 7.71 -5.68 -19.06
C THR A 4 6.29 -5.59 -19.56
N LEU A 5 5.51 -4.68 -18.99
CA LEU A 5 4.15 -4.36 -19.46
C LEU A 5 4.27 -3.48 -20.71
N SER A 6 4.65 -4.09 -21.83
CA SER A 6 4.40 -3.50 -23.13
C SER A 6 2.90 -3.61 -23.41
N ALA A 7 2.30 -2.55 -23.96
CA ALA A 7 0.90 -2.49 -24.37
C ALA A 7 0.52 -3.45 -25.54
N ASP A 8 1.34 -4.46 -25.80
CA ASP A 8 1.02 -5.57 -26.70
C ASP A 8 0.18 -6.58 -25.90
N THR A 9 -1.04 -6.75 -26.32
CA THR A 9 -1.98 -7.80 -25.92
C THR A 9 -1.46 -9.17 -26.35
N ASP A 10 -0.32 -9.61 -25.80
CA ASP A 10 0.08 -11.00 -25.87
C ASP A 10 -0.89 -11.79 -24.99
N GLU A 11 -1.60 -12.74 -25.58
CA GLU A 11 -2.44 -13.69 -24.87
C GLU A 11 -1.59 -14.33 -23.77
N THR A 12 -1.92 -14.08 -22.49
CA THR A 12 -1.21 -14.71 -21.40
C THR A 12 -1.27 -16.22 -21.54
N THR A 13 -0.12 -16.89 -21.39
CA THR A 13 -0.05 -18.36 -21.36
C THR A 13 -0.47 -18.93 -20.01
N GLU A 14 -0.73 -18.07 -19.04
CA GLU A 14 -1.15 -18.47 -17.69
C GLU A 14 -2.59 -18.95 -17.69
N SER A 15 -2.89 -19.89 -16.81
CA SER A 15 -4.26 -20.37 -16.55
C SER A 15 -4.40 -20.77 -15.08
N THR A 16 -5.63 -20.79 -14.58
CA THR A 16 -5.92 -21.35 -13.26
C THR A 16 -5.68 -22.85 -13.19
N GLY A 17 -5.80 -23.55 -14.33
CA GLY A 17 -5.85 -25.00 -14.39
C GLY A 17 -7.14 -25.60 -13.83
N LEU A 18 -8.14 -24.76 -13.50
CA LEU A 18 -9.44 -25.23 -13.00
C LEU A 18 -10.34 -25.60 -14.17
N GLU A 19 -11.12 -26.65 -13.98
CA GLU A 19 -12.22 -26.98 -14.91
C GLU A 19 -13.43 -26.11 -14.54
N PRO A 20 -14.19 -25.62 -15.53
CA PRO A 20 -15.44 -24.90 -15.30
C PRO A 20 -16.39 -25.68 -14.39
N LYS A 21 -17.00 -24.99 -13.42
CA LYS A 21 -17.86 -25.62 -12.44
C LYS A 21 -19.14 -24.81 -12.21
N ASP A 22 -20.28 -25.42 -12.46
CA ASP A 22 -21.58 -24.78 -12.25
C ASP A 22 -22.06 -24.96 -10.79
N PHE A 23 -22.17 -23.84 -10.06
CA PHE A 23 -22.69 -23.79 -8.70
C PHE A 23 -24.20 -23.48 -8.64
N ASN A 24 -24.93 -23.75 -9.74
CA ASN A 24 -26.40 -23.73 -9.82
C ASN A 24 -27.05 -22.40 -9.41
N GLY A 25 -26.48 -21.29 -9.83
CA GLY A 25 -27.01 -19.96 -9.53
C GLY A 25 -26.76 -19.51 -8.08
N TYR A 26 -25.72 -20.05 -7.41
CA TYR A 26 -25.34 -19.60 -6.07
C TYR A 26 -25.06 -18.11 -6.06
N THR A 27 -25.55 -17.36 -5.08
CA THR A 27 -25.20 -15.96 -4.89
C THR A 27 -23.93 -15.87 -4.07
N PHE A 28 -22.84 -15.47 -4.72
CA PHE A 28 -21.53 -15.25 -4.09
C PHE A 28 -21.42 -13.81 -3.59
N ARG A 29 -21.35 -13.62 -2.29
CA ARG A 29 -21.44 -12.32 -1.61
C ARG A 29 -20.06 -11.85 -1.20
N MET A 30 -19.67 -10.70 -1.71
CA MET A 30 -18.39 -10.04 -1.47
C MET A 30 -18.61 -8.86 -0.50
N LEU A 31 -18.24 -9.02 0.77
CA LEU A 31 -18.32 -7.94 1.75
C LEU A 31 -17.05 -7.07 1.66
N ARG A 32 -17.23 -5.77 1.49
CA ARG A 32 -16.13 -4.80 1.49
C ARG A 32 -16.43 -3.55 2.30
N PHE A 33 -15.37 -2.85 2.71
CA PHE A 33 -15.55 -1.51 3.24
C PHE A 33 -15.61 -0.47 2.12
N ASP A 34 -16.28 0.66 2.43
CA ASP A 34 -16.36 1.81 1.55
C ASP A 34 -15.53 2.96 2.13
N GLN A 35 -14.62 3.52 1.34
CA GLN A 35 -13.77 4.65 1.70
C GLN A 35 -13.49 5.52 0.48
N ALA A 36 -13.47 6.85 0.71
CA ALA A 36 -13.27 7.82 -0.36
C ALA A 36 -11.85 7.88 -0.93
N TRP A 37 -10.86 7.28 -0.25
CA TRP A 37 -9.43 7.32 -0.63
C TRP A 37 -8.87 5.95 -1.03
N ASN A 38 -9.75 5.06 -1.48
CA ASN A 38 -9.33 3.71 -1.83
C ASN A 38 -10.28 3.16 -2.90
N ASN A 39 -9.71 2.69 -4.01
CA ASN A 39 -10.53 2.07 -5.06
C ASN A 39 -10.90 0.63 -4.66
N MET A 40 -12.09 0.50 -4.12
CA MET A 40 -12.67 -0.77 -3.70
C MET A 40 -13.79 -1.24 -4.64
N GLN A 41 -13.74 -0.83 -5.90
CA GLN A 41 -14.73 -1.26 -6.87
C GLN A 41 -14.54 -2.74 -7.22
N LEU A 42 -15.38 -3.61 -6.65
CA LEU A 42 -15.39 -5.05 -6.93
C LEU A 42 -16.44 -5.43 -7.97
N ASP A 43 -17.46 -4.60 -8.17
CA ASP A 43 -18.55 -4.80 -9.11
C ASP A 43 -18.86 -3.54 -9.93
N ALA A 44 -19.49 -3.75 -11.08
CA ALA A 44 -20.03 -2.71 -11.95
C ALA A 44 -21.39 -3.17 -12.51
N GLU A 45 -22.40 -2.32 -12.37
CA GLU A 45 -23.78 -2.66 -12.79
C GLU A 45 -23.93 -2.74 -14.31
N SER A 46 -23.13 -1.94 -15.04
CA SER A 46 -23.17 -1.86 -16.50
C SER A 46 -21.90 -1.28 -17.09
N GLU A 47 -21.69 -1.45 -18.37
CA GLU A 47 -20.69 -0.70 -19.12
C GLU A 47 -21.09 0.77 -19.23
N THR A 48 -20.15 1.68 -18.95
CA THR A 48 -20.36 3.14 -18.96
C THR A 48 -19.51 3.86 -19.99
N GLY A 49 -18.57 3.15 -20.63
CA GLY A 49 -17.53 3.71 -21.50
C GLY A 49 -16.25 4.11 -20.72
N ASP A 50 -16.26 4.02 -19.39
CA ASP A 50 -15.03 4.07 -18.60
C ASP A 50 -14.32 2.71 -18.68
N THR A 51 -13.04 2.72 -19.10
CA THR A 51 -12.30 1.49 -19.42
C THR A 51 -12.13 0.57 -18.23
N LEU A 52 -11.92 1.12 -17.03
CA LEU A 52 -11.76 0.32 -15.82
C LEU A 52 -13.08 -0.26 -15.35
N ASN A 53 -14.15 0.55 -15.30
CA ASN A 53 -15.50 0.10 -14.98
C ASN A 53 -15.93 -1.03 -15.92
N ASP A 54 -15.72 -0.84 -17.23
CA ASP A 54 -16.13 -1.82 -18.24
C ASP A 54 -15.33 -3.13 -18.15
N ALA A 55 -14.03 -3.05 -17.76
CA ALA A 55 -13.21 -4.24 -17.52
C ALA A 55 -13.72 -5.02 -16.30
N ILE A 56 -14.07 -4.34 -15.21
CA ILE A 56 -14.64 -4.95 -13.99
C ILE A 56 -16.00 -5.61 -14.33
N TYR A 57 -16.86 -4.91 -15.08
CA TYR A 57 -18.14 -5.46 -15.52
C TYR A 57 -17.95 -6.76 -16.32
N ARG A 58 -17.09 -6.75 -17.34
CA ARG A 58 -16.81 -7.90 -18.19
C ARG A 58 -16.20 -9.07 -17.40
N ARG A 59 -15.22 -8.79 -16.53
CA ARG A 59 -14.66 -9.79 -15.63
C ARG A 59 -15.75 -10.51 -14.84
N ASN A 60 -16.66 -9.75 -14.22
CA ASN A 60 -17.71 -10.33 -13.40
C ASN A 60 -18.65 -11.20 -14.23
N ARG A 61 -19.05 -10.76 -15.44
CA ARG A 61 -19.91 -11.58 -16.33
C ARG A 61 -19.23 -12.88 -16.74
N ILE A 62 -17.93 -12.87 -17.05
CA ILE A 62 -17.16 -14.08 -17.37
C ILE A 62 -17.19 -15.06 -16.18
N VAL A 63 -16.89 -14.58 -14.98
CA VAL A 63 -16.84 -15.44 -13.78
C VAL A 63 -18.23 -15.98 -13.42
N GLU A 64 -19.28 -15.19 -13.55
CA GLU A 64 -20.66 -15.65 -13.34
C GLU A 64 -21.06 -16.77 -14.32
N GLU A 65 -20.66 -16.64 -15.58
CA GLU A 65 -20.93 -17.67 -16.60
C GLU A 65 -20.11 -18.94 -16.33
N GLU A 66 -18.79 -18.80 -16.07
CA GLU A 66 -17.89 -19.94 -15.86
C GLU A 66 -18.21 -20.73 -14.58
N CYS A 67 -18.62 -20.03 -13.51
CA CYS A 67 -18.91 -20.64 -12.21
C CYS A 67 -20.40 -20.92 -11.98
N GLY A 68 -21.29 -20.49 -12.87
CA GLY A 68 -22.75 -20.64 -12.67
C GLY A 68 -23.22 -19.95 -11.38
N ILE A 69 -22.79 -18.72 -11.12
CA ILE A 69 -23.11 -17.95 -9.92
C ILE A 69 -23.70 -16.58 -10.23
N LEU A 70 -24.12 -15.86 -9.20
CA LEU A 70 -24.40 -14.42 -9.24
C LEU A 70 -23.46 -13.74 -8.24
N LEU A 71 -22.74 -12.70 -8.65
CA LEU A 71 -21.90 -11.89 -7.78
C LEU A 71 -22.75 -10.80 -7.11
N GLU A 72 -22.57 -10.62 -5.81
CA GLU A 72 -23.22 -9.56 -5.03
C GLU A 72 -22.16 -8.78 -4.24
N ASP A 73 -22.03 -7.47 -4.51
CA ASP A 73 -21.14 -6.55 -3.80
C ASP A 73 -21.86 -5.92 -2.61
N MET A 74 -21.35 -6.14 -1.42
CA MET A 74 -21.89 -5.64 -0.16
C MET A 74 -20.93 -4.60 0.42
N SER A 75 -21.31 -3.32 0.41
CA SER A 75 -20.48 -2.22 0.91
C SER A 75 -20.94 -1.74 2.28
N VAL A 76 -20.01 -1.58 3.22
CA VAL A 76 -20.25 -1.05 4.57
C VAL A 76 -19.12 -0.10 4.99
N SER A 77 -19.31 0.68 6.07
CA SER A 77 -18.21 1.50 6.58
C SER A 77 -17.06 0.62 7.15
N ALA A 78 -15.82 1.08 7.04
CA ALA A 78 -14.64 0.32 7.47
C ALA A 78 -14.75 -0.21 8.93
N GLY A 79 -15.26 0.61 9.85
CA GLY A 79 -15.45 0.23 11.26
C GLY A 79 -16.51 -0.84 11.52
N GLN A 80 -17.30 -1.23 10.51
CA GLN A 80 -18.34 -2.27 10.66
C GLN A 80 -17.86 -3.66 10.26
N ILE A 81 -16.81 -3.78 9.43
CA ILE A 81 -16.33 -5.06 8.89
C ILE A 81 -16.10 -6.10 9.98
N GLU A 82 -15.23 -5.80 10.95
CA GLU A 82 -14.88 -6.74 12.02
C GLU A 82 -16.10 -7.19 12.81
N SER A 83 -16.99 -6.25 13.20
CA SER A 83 -18.19 -6.59 13.96
C SER A 83 -19.19 -7.44 13.17
N MET A 84 -19.28 -7.27 11.85
CA MET A 84 -20.12 -8.10 10.99
C MET A 84 -19.57 -9.51 10.85
N VAL A 85 -18.26 -9.67 10.62
CA VAL A 85 -17.62 -10.98 10.57
C VAL A 85 -17.78 -11.71 11.91
N GLN A 86 -17.52 -11.03 13.03
CA GLN A 86 -17.71 -11.60 14.36
C GLN A 86 -19.13 -12.10 14.61
N LYS A 87 -20.16 -11.35 14.22
CA LYS A 87 -21.56 -11.75 14.35
C LYS A 87 -21.89 -12.94 13.46
N ASN A 88 -21.40 -12.94 12.21
CA ASN A 88 -21.58 -14.02 11.26
C ASN A 88 -21.01 -15.34 11.82
N VAL A 89 -19.76 -15.31 12.28
CA VAL A 89 -19.09 -16.47 12.89
C VAL A 89 -19.80 -16.94 14.18
N ALA A 90 -20.12 -16.03 15.09
CA ALA A 90 -20.82 -16.35 16.34
C ALA A 90 -22.23 -16.91 16.11
N GLY A 91 -22.91 -16.47 15.05
CA GLY A 91 -24.23 -16.94 14.64
C GLY A 91 -24.20 -18.27 13.87
N GLY A 92 -23.03 -18.68 13.38
CA GLY A 92 -22.90 -19.82 12.46
C GLY A 92 -23.64 -19.59 11.15
N THR A 93 -23.79 -18.32 10.73
CA THR A 93 -24.46 -17.95 9.47
C THR A 93 -23.42 -17.79 8.36
N ASN A 94 -23.88 -17.81 7.11
CA ASN A 94 -23.06 -17.48 5.92
C ASN A 94 -23.73 -16.32 5.18
N ASP A 95 -23.66 -15.12 5.78
CA ASP A 95 -24.30 -13.93 5.21
C ASP A 95 -23.46 -13.32 4.07
N PHE A 96 -22.16 -13.64 4.01
CA PHE A 96 -21.21 -13.29 2.95
C PHE A 96 -20.10 -14.34 2.87
N ASP A 97 -19.52 -14.50 1.69
CA ASP A 97 -18.60 -15.60 1.37
C ASP A 97 -17.12 -15.20 1.51
N VAL A 98 -16.81 -13.94 1.22
CA VAL A 98 -15.46 -13.36 1.28
C VAL A 98 -15.53 -11.94 1.81
N VAL A 99 -14.47 -11.48 2.45
CA VAL A 99 -14.40 -10.13 3.03
C VAL A 99 -13.11 -9.42 2.62
N TRP A 100 -13.23 -8.14 2.25
CA TRP A 100 -12.13 -7.19 2.13
C TRP A 100 -12.26 -6.14 3.23
N GLY A 101 -11.23 -6.02 4.05
CA GLY A 101 -11.15 -5.05 5.13
C GLY A 101 -9.82 -4.33 5.15
N GLN A 102 -9.74 -3.26 5.94
CA GLN A 102 -8.45 -2.63 6.21
C GLN A 102 -7.51 -3.63 6.87
N THR A 103 -6.23 -3.55 6.54
CA THR A 103 -5.22 -4.52 6.95
C THR A 103 -5.29 -4.84 8.45
N ILE A 104 -5.34 -3.83 9.33
CA ILE A 104 -5.38 -4.06 10.78
C ILE A 104 -6.63 -4.85 11.23
N SER A 105 -7.80 -4.54 10.68
CA SER A 105 -9.05 -5.24 11.04
C SER A 105 -9.01 -6.70 10.59
N MET A 106 -8.47 -6.96 9.39
CA MET A 106 -8.33 -8.32 8.86
C MET A 106 -7.36 -9.16 9.67
N LEU A 107 -6.24 -8.57 10.08
CA LEU A 107 -5.23 -9.25 10.90
C LEU A 107 -5.75 -9.54 12.32
N ASN A 108 -6.55 -8.65 12.90
CA ASN A 108 -7.25 -8.90 14.17
C ASN A 108 -8.23 -10.07 14.06
N MET A 109 -8.95 -10.16 12.94
CA MET A 109 -9.86 -11.29 12.67
C MET A 109 -9.13 -12.60 12.47
N ALA A 110 -7.97 -12.59 11.78
CA ALA A 110 -7.09 -13.74 11.66
C ALA A 110 -6.61 -14.23 13.03
N GLN A 111 -6.11 -13.32 13.87
CA GLN A 111 -5.68 -13.63 15.24
C GLN A 111 -6.82 -14.18 16.09
N SER A 112 -8.06 -13.75 15.83
CA SER A 112 -9.26 -14.20 16.59
C SER A 112 -9.83 -15.54 16.08
N GLY A 113 -9.24 -16.15 15.03
CA GLY A 113 -9.73 -17.40 14.45
C GLY A 113 -11.05 -17.25 13.68
N PHE A 114 -11.31 -16.08 13.11
CA PHE A 114 -12.55 -15.83 12.35
C PHE A 114 -12.38 -16.11 10.85
N LEU A 115 -11.14 -16.30 10.38
CA LEU A 115 -10.80 -16.51 8.98
C LEU A 115 -10.20 -17.91 8.77
N LEU A 116 -10.45 -18.49 7.60
CA LEU A 116 -9.87 -19.77 7.15
C LEU A 116 -8.39 -19.60 6.80
N GLU A 117 -7.60 -20.63 7.06
CA GLU A 117 -6.21 -20.73 6.59
C GLU A 117 -6.20 -21.02 5.07
N LEU A 118 -5.74 -20.05 4.28
CA LEU A 118 -5.87 -20.06 2.82
C LEU A 118 -5.03 -21.18 2.16
N ASN A 119 -3.88 -21.52 2.74
CA ASN A 119 -2.96 -22.52 2.16
C ASN A 119 -3.40 -23.96 2.40
N THR A 120 -4.23 -24.25 3.39
CA THR A 120 -4.58 -25.63 3.77
C THR A 120 -6.07 -25.93 3.79
N GLU A 121 -6.92 -24.94 4.07
CA GLU A 121 -8.36 -25.13 4.24
C GLU A 121 -9.20 -24.76 3.04
N VAL A 122 -8.63 -23.94 2.10
CA VAL A 122 -9.35 -23.45 0.93
C VAL A 122 -8.82 -24.12 -0.34
N PRO A 123 -9.55 -25.10 -0.90
CA PRO A 123 -9.15 -25.79 -2.12
C PRO A 123 -9.16 -24.83 -3.32
N TYR A 124 -8.45 -25.21 -4.39
CA TYR A 124 -8.36 -24.50 -5.68
C TYR A 124 -7.54 -23.22 -5.68
N ILE A 125 -7.32 -22.53 -4.58
CA ILE A 125 -6.42 -21.36 -4.52
C ILE A 125 -4.97 -21.81 -4.77
N ASN A 126 -4.30 -21.15 -5.70
CA ASN A 126 -2.88 -21.35 -5.98
C ASN A 126 -2.10 -20.06 -5.73
N LEU A 127 -1.70 -19.86 -4.48
CA LEU A 127 -0.99 -18.67 -4.02
C LEU A 127 0.35 -18.39 -4.74
N SER A 128 0.90 -19.35 -5.49
CA SER A 128 2.13 -19.15 -6.27
C SER A 128 1.92 -18.50 -7.64
N LYS A 129 0.67 -18.29 -8.04
CA LYS A 129 0.30 -17.68 -9.31
C LYS A 129 0.48 -16.16 -9.31
N PRO A 130 0.74 -15.52 -10.47
CA PRO A 130 1.07 -14.11 -10.56
C PRO A 130 -0.05 -13.14 -10.13
N TRP A 131 -1.31 -13.55 -10.15
CA TRP A 131 -2.45 -12.78 -9.65
C TRP A 131 -2.58 -12.73 -8.11
N TRP A 132 -1.68 -13.40 -7.40
CA TRP A 132 -1.49 -13.27 -5.96
C TRP A 132 -0.22 -12.48 -5.68
N THR A 133 -0.31 -11.41 -4.89
CA THR A 133 0.85 -10.56 -4.58
C THR A 133 1.80 -11.27 -3.62
N GLN A 134 2.85 -11.90 -4.17
CA GLN A 134 3.77 -12.76 -3.41
C GLN A 134 4.37 -12.07 -2.20
N SER A 135 4.94 -10.86 -2.37
CA SER A 135 5.59 -10.13 -1.28
C SER A 135 4.64 -9.78 -0.13
N ALA A 136 3.37 -9.47 -0.42
CA ALA A 136 2.37 -9.22 0.61
C ALA A 136 1.96 -10.51 1.32
N ASN A 137 1.75 -11.60 0.57
CA ASN A 137 1.37 -12.89 1.14
C ASN A 137 2.48 -13.48 2.00
N GLU A 138 3.74 -13.35 1.57
CA GLU A 138 4.90 -13.69 2.40
C GLU A 138 4.95 -12.83 3.67
N CYS A 139 4.66 -11.53 3.58
CA CYS A 139 4.62 -10.65 4.74
C CYS A 139 3.54 -11.09 5.75
N PHE A 140 2.31 -11.37 5.29
CA PHE A 140 1.19 -11.71 6.18
C PHE A 140 1.20 -13.14 6.71
N SER A 141 2.01 -14.03 6.15
CA SER A 141 2.24 -15.36 6.69
C SER A 141 2.87 -15.28 8.09
N ILE A 142 2.38 -16.06 9.03
CA ILE A 142 2.94 -16.18 10.39
C ILE A 142 3.01 -17.66 10.73
N ILE A 143 4.19 -18.16 11.09
CA ILE A 143 4.46 -19.60 11.31
C ILE A 143 3.98 -20.50 10.16
N ASN A 144 4.14 -20.02 8.93
CA ASN A 144 3.69 -20.63 7.67
C ASN A 144 2.16 -20.76 7.53
N LYS A 145 1.36 -20.01 8.30
CA LYS A 145 -0.10 -19.93 8.18
C LYS A 145 -0.50 -18.61 7.55
N LEU A 146 -1.36 -18.64 6.54
CA LEU A 146 -1.85 -17.46 5.83
C LEU A 146 -3.37 -17.40 5.90
N TYR A 147 -3.91 -16.44 6.64
CA TYR A 147 -5.35 -16.20 6.82
C TYR A 147 -5.90 -15.06 5.97
N VAL A 148 -5.01 -14.21 5.48
CA VAL A 148 -5.34 -13.04 4.66
C VAL A 148 -4.39 -12.98 3.47
N ALA A 149 -4.87 -12.45 2.34
CA ALA A 149 -4.06 -12.36 1.15
C ALA A 149 -4.36 -11.08 0.34
N VAL A 150 -3.41 -10.73 -0.53
CA VAL A 150 -3.57 -9.71 -1.55
C VAL A 150 -3.59 -10.37 -2.92
N ASN A 151 -4.56 -9.99 -3.73
CA ASN A 151 -4.73 -10.47 -5.09
C ASN A 151 -5.25 -9.36 -6.01
N ASP A 152 -5.32 -9.65 -7.30
CA ASP A 152 -5.69 -8.69 -8.35
C ASP A 152 -7.19 -8.38 -8.43
N ILE A 153 -8.03 -8.98 -7.59
CA ILE A 153 -9.48 -8.66 -7.54
C ILE A 153 -9.70 -7.22 -7.06
N SER A 154 -8.92 -6.77 -6.06
CA SER A 154 -9.00 -5.43 -5.49
C SER A 154 -7.80 -4.57 -5.90
N LEU A 155 -8.07 -3.36 -6.39
CA LEU A 155 -7.04 -2.39 -6.77
C LEU A 155 -6.48 -1.59 -5.58
N SER A 156 -7.05 -1.77 -4.41
CA SER A 156 -6.71 -1.01 -3.20
C SER A 156 -5.23 -1.09 -2.83
N TYR A 157 -4.60 -2.26 -3.04
CA TYR A 157 -3.19 -2.44 -2.73
C TYR A 157 -2.27 -1.64 -3.66
N PHE A 158 -2.68 -1.44 -4.92
CA PHE A 158 -1.97 -0.55 -5.86
C PHE A 158 -2.17 0.92 -5.49
N ASP A 159 -3.39 1.32 -5.19
CA ASP A 159 -3.74 2.69 -4.82
C ASP A 159 -3.10 3.12 -3.48
N SER A 160 -2.77 2.17 -2.62
CA SER A 160 -2.17 2.41 -1.29
C SER A 160 -0.64 2.44 -1.29
N VAL A 161 0.03 2.24 -2.44
CA VAL A 161 1.48 2.43 -2.53
C VAL A 161 1.82 3.91 -2.38
N MET A 162 2.97 4.22 -1.79
CA MET A 162 3.41 5.58 -1.47
C MET A 162 4.61 6.02 -2.32
N PRO A 163 4.41 6.44 -3.58
CA PRO A 163 5.45 7.08 -4.38
C PRO A 163 5.73 8.50 -3.91
N MET A 164 6.58 9.23 -4.63
CA MET A 164 6.76 10.67 -4.49
C MET A 164 6.33 11.37 -5.78
N ALA A 165 5.73 12.56 -5.66
CA ALA A 165 5.54 13.47 -6.79
C ALA A 165 6.50 14.65 -6.63
N MET A 166 7.19 15.06 -7.71
CA MET A 166 8.10 16.20 -7.75
C MET A 166 7.55 17.29 -8.68
N ASN A 167 7.45 18.50 -8.21
CA ASN A 167 7.03 19.66 -9.02
C ASN A 167 8.17 20.07 -9.96
N MET A 168 7.97 19.86 -11.26
CA MET A 168 9.01 20.08 -12.29
C MET A 168 9.28 21.56 -12.54
N ARG A 169 8.30 22.47 -12.39
CA ARG A 169 8.55 23.92 -12.47
C ARG A 169 9.50 24.38 -11.38
N ILE A 170 9.31 23.93 -10.14
CA ILE A 170 10.21 24.27 -9.02
C ILE A 170 11.61 23.68 -9.28
N ALA A 171 11.68 22.43 -9.76
CA ALA A 171 12.93 21.79 -10.10
C ALA A 171 13.73 22.61 -11.14
N GLU A 172 13.07 23.08 -12.20
CA GLU A 172 13.68 23.89 -13.23
C GLU A 172 14.10 25.27 -12.69
N GLU A 173 13.26 25.94 -11.91
CA GLU A 173 13.53 27.26 -11.31
C GLU A 173 14.78 27.24 -10.42
N TYR A 174 14.94 26.18 -9.63
CA TYR A 174 16.09 26.00 -8.75
C TYR A 174 17.27 25.26 -9.40
N GLN A 175 17.16 24.91 -10.69
CA GLN A 175 18.20 24.21 -11.46
C GLN A 175 18.66 22.91 -10.77
N LEU A 176 17.69 22.13 -10.31
CA LEU A 176 17.95 20.83 -9.67
C LEU A 176 18.37 19.79 -10.72
N ASP A 177 19.05 18.75 -10.26
CA ASP A 177 19.39 17.60 -11.10
C ASP A 177 18.09 16.92 -11.60
N ASP A 178 18.14 16.36 -12.82
CA ASP A 178 17.00 15.64 -13.39
C ASP A 178 16.70 14.40 -12.55
N PRO A 179 15.46 14.26 -12.01
CA PRO A 179 15.13 13.16 -11.12
C PRO A 179 15.12 11.78 -11.81
N TYR A 180 14.73 11.71 -13.09
CA TYR A 180 14.72 10.47 -13.84
C TYR A 180 16.14 9.96 -14.10
N GLU A 181 17.04 10.86 -14.49
CA GLU A 181 18.46 10.57 -14.65
C GLU A 181 19.09 10.08 -13.32
N LEU A 182 18.69 10.66 -12.19
CA LEU A 182 19.15 10.20 -10.88
C LEU A 182 18.66 8.78 -10.58
N VAL A 183 17.39 8.45 -10.88
CA VAL A 183 16.85 7.10 -10.68
C VAL A 183 17.54 6.09 -11.59
N HIS A 184 17.64 6.36 -12.88
CA HIS A 184 18.26 5.48 -13.88
C HIS A 184 19.73 5.17 -13.57
N ASN A 185 20.46 6.16 -13.08
CA ASN A 185 21.87 6.02 -12.69
C ASN A 185 22.07 5.48 -11.27
N GLY A 186 21.01 5.13 -10.56
CA GLY A 186 21.05 4.64 -9.17
C GLY A 186 21.50 5.69 -8.15
N LYS A 187 21.44 6.98 -8.50
CA LYS A 187 21.87 8.12 -7.67
C LYS A 187 20.72 8.83 -6.96
N TRP A 188 19.49 8.42 -7.17
CA TRP A 188 18.35 8.91 -6.40
C TRP A 188 18.42 8.33 -5.00
N THR A 189 19.03 9.07 -4.09
CA THR A 189 19.34 8.66 -2.72
C THR A 189 18.80 9.66 -1.72
N MET A 190 18.70 9.28 -0.43
CA MET A 190 18.31 10.17 0.65
C MET A 190 19.21 11.43 0.73
N ASP A 191 20.50 11.33 0.35
CA ASP A 191 21.39 12.49 0.32
C ASP A 191 21.09 13.42 -0.85
N ALA A 192 20.73 12.88 -2.03
CA ALA A 192 20.29 13.66 -3.18
C ALA A 192 18.97 14.38 -2.86
N GLU A 193 17.99 13.68 -2.30
CA GLU A 193 16.74 14.27 -1.82
C GLU A 193 17.00 15.39 -0.82
N SER A 194 17.77 15.12 0.24
CA SER A 194 18.09 16.09 1.29
C SER A 194 18.67 17.39 0.74
N LYS A 195 19.59 17.28 -0.24
CA LYS A 195 20.17 18.45 -0.92
C LYS A 195 19.11 19.27 -1.63
N MET A 196 18.16 18.62 -2.33
CA MET A 196 17.07 19.30 -3.02
C MET A 196 16.12 19.97 -2.04
N LEU A 197 15.73 19.28 -0.97
CA LEU A 197 14.85 19.80 0.09
C LEU A 197 15.40 21.12 0.67
N VAL A 198 16.68 21.14 1.05
CA VAL A 198 17.33 22.33 1.62
C VAL A 198 17.46 23.46 0.60
N THR A 199 17.74 23.10 -0.67
CA THR A 199 17.95 24.09 -1.73
C THR A 199 16.70 24.93 -1.99
N VAL A 200 15.52 24.30 -1.93
CA VAL A 200 14.25 25.00 -2.30
C VAL A 200 13.54 25.63 -1.11
N THR A 201 13.72 25.08 0.11
CA THR A 201 12.97 25.57 1.29
C THR A 201 13.30 27.01 1.58
N SER A 202 12.28 27.87 1.58
CA SER A 202 12.47 29.31 1.77
C SER A 202 11.25 30.00 2.39
N ASP A 203 11.53 30.95 3.28
CA ASP A 203 10.59 31.94 3.80
C ASP A 203 10.41 33.01 2.72
N ILE A 204 9.33 32.93 1.96
CA ILE A 204 9.10 33.77 0.78
C ILE A 204 8.70 35.19 1.17
N ASN A 205 7.91 35.33 2.24
CA ASN A 205 7.43 36.64 2.70
C ASN A 205 8.43 37.33 3.65
N GLY A 206 9.45 36.63 4.17
CA GLY A 206 10.52 37.15 5.02
C GLY A 206 10.08 37.51 6.45
N ASP A 207 9.00 36.91 6.93
CA ASP A 207 8.46 37.21 8.28
C ASP A 207 9.07 36.32 9.38
N GLY A 208 9.91 35.35 9.03
CA GLY A 208 10.58 34.43 9.93
C GLY A 208 9.72 33.27 10.42
N GLN A 209 8.50 33.12 9.87
CA GLN A 209 7.59 32.02 10.15
C GLN A 209 7.36 31.22 8.88
N TYR A 210 7.40 29.89 8.99
CA TYR A 210 7.09 29.03 7.85
C TYR A 210 5.62 28.59 7.89
N THR A 211 4.86 28.96 6.84
CA THR A 211 3.45 28.60 6.69
C THR A 211 3.20 27.99 5.32
N ILE A 212 2.33 27.00 5.23
CA ILE A 212 1.95 26.35 3.96
C ILE A 212 1.21 27.28 2.99
N LYS A 213 0.82 28.50 3.42
CA LYS A 213 0.11 29.49 2.60
C LYS A 213 1.04 30.40 1.85
N ASP A 214 2.18 30.73 2.47
CA ASP A 214 3.00 31.84 2.03
C ASP A 214 4.43 31.43 1.66
N ASP A 215 4.86 30.20 2.05
CA ASP A 215 6.25 29.78 1.95
C ASP A 215 6.44 28.53 1.09
N LEU A 216 7.70 28.22 0.77
CA LEU A 216 8.09 27.10 -0.04
C LEU A 216 8.77 26.03 0.83
N PHE A 217 8.24 24.83 0.78
CA PHE A 217 8.73 23.64 1.49
C PHE A 217 9.46 22.68 0.55
N GLY A 218 10.41 21.93 1.10
CA GLY A 218 11.05 20.84 0.39
C GLY A 218 10.08 19.69 0.13
N ILE A 219 9.36 19.26 1.17
CA ILE A 219 8.38 18.18 1.06
C ILE A 219 7.12 18.48 1.87
N PHE A 220 5.98 18.16 1.28
CA PHE A 220 4.65 18.17 1.89
C PHE A 220 4.14 16.75 1.98
N GLY A 221 3.83 16.27 3.19
CA GLY A 221 3.49 14.86 3.41
C GLY A 221 2.98 14.56 4.81
N MET A 222 2.89 13.27 5.14
CA MET A 222 2.42 12.75 6.42
C MET A 222 3.59 12.35 7.35
N SER A 223 3.29 12.12 8.64
CA SER A 223 4.26 11.58 9.62
C SER A 223 4.83 10.21 9.22
N GLU A 224 4.12 9.50 8.37
CA GLU A 224 4.53 8.23 7.75
C GLU A 224 5.84 8.35 6.98
N GLU A 225 6.22 9.56 6.55
CA GLU A 225 7.43 9.85 5.78
C GLU A 225 8.70 9.34 6.45
N TYR A 226 8.83 9.48 7.79
CA TYR A 226 9.99 8.98 8.53
C TYR A 226 10.21 7.47 8.35
N LEU A 227 9.13 6.69 8.44
CA LEU A 227 9.18 5.23 8.30
C LEU A 227 9.19 4.79 6.83
N SER A 228 8.58 5.57 5.94
CA SER A 228 8.66 5.31 4.49
C SER A 228 10.09 5.41 3.98
N LEU A 229 10.91 6.35 4.48
CA LEU A 229 12.34 6.43 4.18
C LEU A 229 13.11 5.23 4.74
N CYS A 230 12.73 4.71 5.93
CA CYS A 230 13.32 3.47 6.45
C CYS A 230 12.99 2.28 5.55
N THR A 231 11.72 2.14 5.15
CA THR A 231 11.29 1.08 4.23
C THR A 231 12.00 1.20 2.87
N ALA A 232 12.13 2.42 2.34
CA ALA A 232 12.87 2.69 1.12
C ALA A 232 14.35 2.31 1.21
N SER A 233 14.93 2.36 2.43
CA SER A 233 16.28 1.88 2.73
C SER A 233 16.37 0.35 2.89
N GLY A 234 15.30 -0.37 2.62
CA GLY A 234 15.21 -1.82 2.81
C GLY A 234 15.22 -2.23 4.29
N CYS A 235 14.67 -1.39 5.18
CA CYS A 235 14.50 -1.65 6.61
C CYS A 235 13.04 -1.80 6.95
N GLN A 236 12.72 -2.62 7.95
CA GLN A 236 11.37 -2.83 8.47
C GLN A 236 11.42 -2.84 10.01
N ILE A 237 10.33 -2.45 10.63
CA ILE A 237 10.15 -2.50 12.10
C ILE A 237 10.17 -3.94 12.56
N ILE A 238 9.50 -4.81 11.79
CA ILE A 238 9.37 -6.24 12.05
C ILE A 238 9.96 -7.02 10.89
N LEU A 239 10.85 -7.94 11.20
CA LEU A 239 11.36 -8.96 10.29
C LEU A 239 10.86 -10.34 10.74
N LYS A 240 11.11 -11.38 9.93
CA LYS A 240 10.77 -12.77 10.27
C LYS A 240 12.01 -13.65 10.20
N ASP A 241 12.05 -14.64 11.07
CA ASP A 241 13.10 -15.64 11.07
C ASP A 241 12.84 -16.76 10.04
N GLU A 242 13.73 -17.74 9.97
CA GLU A 242 13.63 -18.90 9.05
C GLU A 242 12.42 -19.81 9.30
N ASN A 243 11.75 -19.65 10.45
CA ASN A 243 10.53 -20.38 10.81
C ASN A 243 9.27 -19.54 10.61
N ASP A 244 9.39 -18.42 9.89
CA ASP A 244 8.31 -17.47 9.63
C ASP A 244 7.76 -16.83 10.94
N ILE A 245 8.62 -16.70 11.97
CA ILE A 245 8.27 -16.07 13.25
C ILE A 245 8.69 -14.59 13.23
N PRO A 246 7.76 -13.66 13.44
CA PRO A 246 8.09 -12.24 13.49
C PRO A 246 8.94 -11.89 14.70
N TYR A 247 9.90 -10.98 14.50
CA TYR A 247 10.70 -10.39 15.56
C TYR A 247 10.94 -8.89 15.35
N LEU A 248 11.19 -8.16 16.44
CA LEU A 248 11.40 -6.73 16.42
C LEU A 248 12.82 -6.39 15.93
N ALA A 249 12.92 -5.59 14.86
CA ALA A 249 14.19 -5.25 14.22
C ALA A 249 14.63 -3.79 14.42
N ILE A 250 13.93 -3.00 15.25
CA ILE A 250 14.26 -1.57 15.46
C ILE A 250 15.60 -1.33 16.14
N SER A 251 16.17 -2.34 16.78
CA SER A 251 17.51 -2.28 17.41
C SER A 251 18.63 -2.70 16.47
N ASP A 252 18.32 -3.11 15.23
CA ASP A 252 19.32 -3.45 14.23
C ASP A 252 20.03 -2.17 13.77
N GLU A 253 21.35 -2.26 13.62
CA GLU A 253 22.18 -1.13 13.21
C GLU A 253 21.68 -0.48 11.89
N LYS A 254 21.28 -1.31 10.94
CA LYS A 254 20.74 -0.82 9.66
C LYS A 254 19.47 0.01 9.85
N PHE A 255 18.52 -0.46 10.68
CA PHE A 255 17.29 0.28 10.99
C PHE A 255 17.61 1.59 11.71
N MET A 256 18.42 1.54 12.76
CA MET A 256 18.78 2.73 13.53
C MET A 256 19.43 3.81 12.66
N ASN A 257 20.39 3.42 11.82
CA ASN A 257 21.06 4.35 10.91
C ASN A 257 20.11 4.97 9.88
N ALA A 258 19.21 4.17 9.29
CA ALA A 258 18.22 4.67 8.34
C ALA A 258 17.22 5.62 9.00
N PHE A 259 16.76 5.29 10.20
CA PHE A 259 15.79 6.11 10.93
C PHE A 259 16.41 7.43 11.44
N GLU A 260 17.64 7.41 11.96
CA GLU A 260 18.37 8.62 12.33
C GLU A 260 18.61 9.51 11.11
N LYS A 261 18.95 8.93 9.95
CA LYS A 261 19.13 9.68 8.71
C LYS A 261 17.82 10.32 8.27
N ALA A 262 16.69 9.60 8.30
CA ALA A 262 15.37 10.12 7.98
C ALA A 262 14.98 11.29 8.92
N ILE A 263 15.18 11.14 10.24
CA ILE A 263 14.95 12.20 11.22
C ILE A 263 15.82 13.44 10.92
N SER A 264 17.10 13.23 10.64
CA SER A 264 18.03 14.32 10.32
C SER A 264 17.61 15.10 9.07
N ILE A 265 17.14 14.41 8.05
CA ILE A 265 16.71 15.01 6.78
C ILE A 265 15.40 15.79 6.98
N LEU A 266 14.39 15.17 7.54
CA LEU A 266 13.05 15.76 7.61
C LEU A 266 12.93 16.87 8.67
N ASN A 267 13.76 16.84 9.72
CA ASN A 267 13.72 17.84 10.79
C ASN A 267 14.70 19.01 10.59
N GLN A 268 15.44 19.05 9.49
CA GLN A 268 16.34 20.16 9.21
C GLN A 268 15.60 21.38 8.62
N GLY A 269 15.82 22.57 9.15
CA GLY A 269 15.52 23.85 8.46
C GLY A 269 14.13 24.04 7.88
N ASN A 270 13.08 23.48 8.48
CA ASN A 270 11.68 23.58 8.01
C ASN A 270 11.43 22.95 6.63
N VAL A 271 12.23 21.99 6.21
CA VAL A 271 12.06 21.35 4.90
C VAL A 271 10.75 20.55 4.78
N PHE A 272 10.23 20.04 5.89
CA PHE A 272 9.08 19.14 5.92
C PHE A 272 7.83 19.82 6.48
N ALA A 273 6.83 20.02 5.63
CA ALA A 273 5.47 20.38 6.04
C ALA A 273 4.64 19.11 6.30
N ASN A 274 4.64 18.66 7.56
CA ASN A 274 3.86 17.51 7.99
C ASN A 274 2.40 17.92 8.23
N PHE A 275 1.50 17.65 7.28
CA PHE A 275 0.10 18.08 7.37
C PHE A 275 -0.74 17.36 8.43
N ARG A 276 -0.21 16.32 9.09
CA ARG A 276 -0.86 15.71 10.26
C ARG A 276 -0.67 16.53 11.54
N LEU A 277 0.26 17.48 11.54
CA LEU A 277 0.48 18.34 12.70
C LEU A 277 -0.62 19.41 12.81
N PRO A 278 -1.15 19.65 14.03
CA PRO A 278 -2.29 20.55 14.25
C PRO A 278 -2.07 22.00 13.80
N GLU A 279 -0.83 22.48 13.73
CA GLU A 279 -0.47 23.82 13.30
C GLU A 279 -0.80 24.09 11.83
N TYR A 280 -0.76 23.07 10.96
CA TYR A 280 -1.06 23.22 9.55
C TYR A 280 -2.56 23.26 9.25
N LYS A 281 -3.41 22.62 10.06
CA LYS A 281 -4.87 22.62 9.95
C LYS A 281 -5.38 22.26 8.55
N ILE A 282 -4.79 21.21 7.98
CA ILE A 282 -5.11 20.72 6.64
C ILE A 282 -6.11 19.57 6.75
N ASP A 283 -7.13 19.58 5.92
CA ASP A 283 -8.06 18.47 5.78
C ASP A 283 -7.39 17.31 5.01
N THR A 284 -7.74 16.08 5.36
CA THR A 284 -7.25 14.89 4.64
C THR A 284 -7.63 14.98 3.16
N GLY A 285 -6.62 14.87 2.28
CA GLY A 285 -6.79 14.97 0.82
C GLY A 285 -6.73 16.39 0.26
N ASP A 286 -6.41 17.40 1.07
CA ASP A 286 -6.11 18.73 0.56
C ASP A 286 -4.69 18.78 -0.01
N LEU A 287 -4.61 18.83 -1.32
CA LEU A 287 -3.35 18.85 -2.09
C LEU A 287 -2.88 20.27 -2.43
N SER A 288 -3.58 21.30 -1.96
CA SER A 288 -3.39 22.69 -2.43
C SER A 288 -1.97 23.22 -2.21
N THR A 289 -1.29 22.82 -1.13
CA THR A 289 0.10 23.23 -0.90
C THR A 289 1.03 22.80 -2.04
N PHE A 290 0.88 21.57 -2.52
CA PHE A 290 1.67 21.08 -3.64
C PHE A 290 1.14 21.58 -4.99
N THR A 291 -0.16 21.52 -5.23
CA THR A 291 -0.75 21.90 -6.53
C THR A 291 -0.66 23.40 -6.82
N ASP A 292 -0.53 24.23 -5.80
CA ASP A 292 -0.26 25.67 -5.92
C ASP A 292 1.25 25.99 -6.02
N GLY A 293 2.10 24.98 -6.07
CA GLY A 293 3.54 25.12 -6.24
C GLY A 293 4.28 25.64 -5.00
N ARG A 294 3.85 25.24 -3.80
CA ARG A 294 4.49 25.60 -2.53
C ARG A 294 5.23 24.45 -1.84
N ALA A 295 5.41 23.33 -2.54
CA ALA A 295 6.30 22.26 -2.13
C ALA A 295 6.98 21.65 -3.35
N LEU A 296 8.27 21.28 -3.21
CA LEU A 296 8.99 20.57 -4.28
C LEU A 296 8.48 19.14 -4.42
N PHE A 297 8.37 18.44 -3.29
CA PHE A 297 7.85 17.08 -3.27
C PHE A 297 6.52 16.99 -2.53
N PHE A 298 5.68 16.07 -3.01
CA PHE A 298 4.50 15.58 -2.31
C PHE A 298 4.62 14.09 -2.07
N SER A 299 4.28 13.66 -0.88
CA SER A 299 4.39 12.28 -0.43
C SER A 299 3.11 11.80 0.24
N ASP A 300 2.38 10.94 -0.46
CA ASP A 300 1.16 10.27 0.03
C ASP A 300 0.89 9.04 -0.84
N VAL A 301 -0.24 8.35 -0.59
CA VAL A 301 -0.65 7.19 -1.39
C VAL A 301 -0.99 7.57 -2.83
N LEU A 302 -0.76 6.66 -3.75
CA LEU A 302 -0.96 6.85 -5.19
C LEU A 302 -2.38 7.34 -5.52
N TYR A 303 -3.39 6.91 -4.77
CA TYR A 303 -4.76 7.36 -4.93
C TYR A 303 -4.89 8.89 -4.97
N TRP A 304 -4.25 9.61 -4.06
CA TRP A 304 -4.32 11.08 -3.99
C TRP A 304 -3.61 11.78 -5.14
N LEU A 305 -2.57 11.17 -5.70
CA LEU A 305 -1.89 11.72 -6.87
C LEU A 305 -2.85 11.86 -8.06
N SER A 306 -3.91 11.05 -8.09
CA SER A 306 -4.97 11.18 -9.11
C SER A 306 -5.70 12.52 -9.12
N GLY A 307 -5.74 13.21 -7.96
CA GLY A 307 -6.32 14.55 -7.81
C GLY A 307 -5.48 15.66 -8.41
N MET A 308 -4.23 15.38 -8.81
CA MET A 308 -3.31 16.37 -9.39
C MET A 308 -3.48 16.57 -10.91
N ARG A 309 -4.44 15.87 -11.52
CA ARG A 309 -4.69 15.93 -12.98
C ARG A 309 -4.80 17.35 -13.53
N ASP A 310 -5.45 18.24 -12.77
CA ASP A 310 -5.72 19.63 -13.17
C ASP A 310 -4.64 20.60 -12.68
N MET A 311 -3.52 20.08 -12.12
CA MET A 311 -2.39 20.89 -11.70
C MET A 311 -1.78 21.62 -12.91
N LYS A 312 -1.45 22.91 -12.72
CA LYS A 312 -0.89 23.75 -13.78
C LYS A 312 0.56 23.41 -14.08
N ASP A 313 1.31 23.12 -13.02
CA ASP A 313 2.71 22.71 -13.13
C ASP A 313 2.77 21.24 -13.51
N ASP A 314 3.76 20.86 -14.31
CA ASP A 314 4.08 19.46 -14.55
C ASP A 314 4.72 18.85 -13.32
N PHE A 315 4.51 17.58 -13.11
CA PHE A 315 5.15 16.83 -12.03
C PHE A 315 5.65 15.47 -12.51
N ALA A 316 6.75 15.03 -11.92
CA ALA A 316 7.32 13.69 -12.09
C ALA A 316 6.82 12.77 -10.97
N ILE A 317 6.61 11.49 -11.29
CA ILE A 317 6.45 10.44 -10.26
C ILE A 317 7.78 9.73 -10.10
N LEU A 318 8.17 9.50 -8.85
CA LEU A 318 9.44 8.91 -8.50
C LEU A 318 9.25 7.77 -7.47
N PRO A 319 10.08 6.74 -7.50
CA PRO A 319 10.23 5.85 -6.36
C PRO A 319 10.79 6.63 -5.16
N ARG A 320 10.65 6.07 -3.97
CA ARG A 320 11.34 6.59 -2.78
C ARG A 320 12.87 6.52 -2.96
N PRO A 321 13.63 7.48 -2.41
CA PRO A 321 15.08 7.47 -2.55
C PRO A 321 15.70 6.28 -1.81
N LYS A 322 16.77 5.71 -2.35
CA LYS A 322 17.59 4.70 -1.67
C LYS A 322 18.34 5.30 -0.49
N TYR A 323 18.77 4.47 0.45
CA TYR A 323 19.63 4.90 1.55
C TYR A 323 20.93 5.58 1.05
N ASP A 324 21.61 4.91 0.10
CA ASP A 324 22.79 5.39 -0.61
C ASP A 324 22.95 4.66 -1.96
N GLU A 325 24.03 4.97 -2.70
CA GLU A 325 24.31 4.37 -4.02
C GLU A 325 24.65 2.88 -3.95
N SER A 326 25.01 2.32 -2.79
CA SER A 326 25.34 0.90 -2.63
C SER A 326 24.12 0.00 -2.56
N GLN A 327 22.95 0.58 -2.34
CA GLN A 327 21.66 -0.15 -2.36
C GLN A 327 21.27 -0.46 -3.81
N ASP A 328 21.00 -1.71 -4.13
CA ASP A 328 20.68 -2.12 -5.51
C ASP A 328 19.27 -1.68 -5.93
N GLU A 329 18.25 -1.97 -5.12
CA GLU A 329 16.85 -1.83 -5.48
C GLU A 329 16.19 -0.62 -4.80
N TYR A 330 15.19 -0.03 -5.47
CA TYR A 330 14.25 0.91 -4.87
C TYR A 330 13.10 0.15 -4.21
N TYR A 331 12.68 0.57 -3.03
CA TYR A 331 11.52 0.00 -2.32
C TYR A 331 10.46 1.07 -2.09
N SER A 332 9.19 0.65 -2.13
CA SER A 332 8.04 1.53 -1.89
C SER A 332 7.18 1.00 -0.76
N SER A 333 6.82 1.85 0.18
CA SER A 333 5.89 1.51 1.26
C SER A 333 4.48 1.34 0.73
N VAL A 334 3.72 0.42 1.34
CA VAL A 334 2.27 0.34 1.19
C VAL A 334 1.63 0.78 2.50
N HIS A 335 0.67 1.68 2.42
CA HIS A 335 -0.02 2.25 3.58
C HIS A 335 -0.95 1.21 4.23
N GLU A 336 -1.10 1.27 5.57
CA GLU A 336 -1.92 0.34 6.34
C GLU A 336 -3.42 0.34 6.04
N THR A 337 -3.91 1.31 5.29
CA THR A 337 -5.31 1.35 4.83
C THR A 337 -5.59 0.47 3.61
N ALA A 338 -4.58 -0.16 3.04
CA ALA A 338 -4.76 -1.13 1.94
C ALA A 338 -5.80 -2.19 2.34
N ALA A 339 -6.68 -2.52 1.40
CA ALA A 339 -7.61 -3.61 1.60
C ALA A 339 -6.92 -4.95 1.34
N ILE A 340 -7.12 -5.88 2.26
CA ILE A 340 -6.69 -7.27 2.12
C ILE A 340 -7.89 -8.20 2.24
N MET A 341 -7.81 -9.36 1.62
CA MET A 341 -8.88 -10.34 1.54
C MET A 341 -8.75 -11.42 2.62
N GLY A 342 -9.87 -11.91 3.13
CA GLY A 342 -9.96 -13.12 3.95
C GLY A 342 -11.30 -13.83 3.74
N ILE A 343 -11.35 -15.11 4.10
CA ILE A 343 -12.55 -15.96 3.98
C ILE A 343 -13.01 -16.32 5.38
N PRO A 344 -14.26 -15.97 5.79
CA PRO A 344 -14.77 -16.35 7.10
C PRO A 344 -14.86 -17.87 7.29
N VAL A 345 -14.63 -18.35 8.51
CA VAL A 345 -14.69 -19.80 8.84
C VAL A 345 -16.08 -20.44 8.61
N THR A 346 -17.12 -19.64 8.41
CA THR A 346 -18.47 -20.10 8.10
C THR A 346 -18.75 -20.27 6.61
N SER A 347 -17.84 -19.84 5.74
CA SER A 347 -18.00 -19.85 4.29
C SER A 347 -17.84 -21.25 3.69
N ASN A 348 -18.42 -21.47 2.51
CA ASN A 348 -18.22 -22.71 1.76
C ASN A 348 -16.86 -22.68 1.06
N THR A 349 -15.90 -23.44 1.56
CA THR A 349 -14.50 -23.43 1.09
C THR A 349 -14.36 -23.80 -0.38
N GLU A 350 -15.18 -24.75 -0.88
CA GLU A 350 -15.13 -25.20 -2.26
C GLU A 350 -15.59 -24.10 -3.23
N ILE A 351 -16.70 -23.43 -2.92
CA ILE A 351 -17.20 -22.32 -3.73
C ILE A 351 -16.24 -21.16 -3.66
N CYS A 352 -15.81 -20.76 -2.43
CA CYS A 352 -14.90 -19.64 -2.24
C CYS A 352 -13.59 -19.82 -3.00
N GLY A 353 -12.95 -20.98 -2.84
CA GLY A 353 -11.66 -21.22 -3.50
C GLY A 353 -11.76 -21.18 -5.02
N HIS A 354 -12.78 -21.81 -5.61
CA HIS A 354 -12.96 -21.82 -7.06
C HIS A 354 -13.29 -20.43 -7.61
N VAL A 355 -14.24 -19.72 -6.99
CA VAL A 355 -14.68 -18.40 -7.44
C VAL A 355 -13.57 -17.34 -7.29
N ILE A 356 -12.87 -17.33 -6.14
CA ILE A 356 -11.80 -16.36 -5.89
C ILE A 356 -10.62 -16.57 -6.83
N GLU A 357 -10.20 -17.83 -7.07
CA GLU A 357 -9.11 -18.13 -8.01
C GLU A 357 -9.46 -17.67 -9.42
N THR A 358 -10.70 -17.92 -9.88
CA THR A 358 -11.19 -17.50 -11.19
C THR A 358 -11.29 -15.96 -11.27
N LEU A 359 -11.84 -15.29 -10.24
CA LEU A 359 -11.91 -13.83 -10.16
C LEU A 359 -10.52 -13.18 -10.20
N ALA A 360 -9.55 -13.72 -9.45
CA ALA A 360 -8.20 -13.19 -9.40
C ALA A 360 -7.50 -13.33 -10.77
N PHE A 361 -7.62 -14.49 -11.40
CA PHE A 361 -7.08 -14.72 -12.74
C PHE A 361 -7.70 -13.80 -13.79
N GLU A 362 -9.03 -13.68 -13.85
CA GLU A 362 -9.70 -12.81 -14.80
C GLU A 362 -9.39 -11.33 -14.54
N SER A 363 -9.17 -10.93 -13.26
CA SER A 363 -8.70 -9.58 -12.92
C SER A 363 -7.28 -9.34 -13.45
N TYR A 364 -6.35 -10.28 -13.23
CA TYR A 364 -4.99 -10.22 -13.76
C TYR A 364 -4.96 -10.01 -15.27
N LYS A 365 -5.83 -10.75 -15.99
CA LYS A 365 -5.89 -10.75 -17.45
C LYS A 365 -6.58 -9.50 -18.03
N THR A 366 -7.59 -8.96 -17.35
CA THR A 366 -8.46 -7.94 -17.93
C THR A 366 -8.47 -6.61 -17.18
N VAL A 367 -8.55 -6.63 -15.84
CA VAL A 367 -8.70 -5.42 -15.02
C VAL A 367 -7.36 -4.74 -14.78
N ILE A 368 -6.33 -5.50 -14.40
CA ILE A 368 -5.00 -4.96 -14.10
C ILE A 368 -4.39 -4.20 -15.28
N PRO A 369 -4.43 -4.71 -16.55
CA PRO A 369 -3.93 -3.95 -17.69
C PRO A 369 -4.69 -2.62 -17.89
N GLN A 370 -6.02 -2.60 -17.67
CA GLN A 370 -6.81 -1.36 -17.78
C GLN A 370 -6.53 -0.38 -16.65
N TYR A 371 -6.30 -0.89 -15.43
CA TYR A 371 -5.86 -0.04 -14.31
C TYR A 371 -4.51 0.63 -14.62
N TYR A 372 -3.53 -0.14 -15.09
CA TYR A 372 -2.24 0.43 -15.52
C TYR A 372 -2.43 1.47 -16.61
N ASN A 373 -3.17 1.15 -17.68
CA ASN A 373 -3.45 2.09 -18.76
C ASN A 373 -4.14 3.36 -18.25
N MET A 374 -5.07 3.25 -17.30
CA MET A 374 -5.73 4.40 -16.69
C MET A 374 -4.75 5.23 -15.86
N VAL A 375 -3.97 4.59 -15.00
CA VAL A 375 -2.93 5.25 -14.18
C VAL A 375 -1.91 5.94 -15.08
N LEU A 376 -1.44 5.25 -16.13
CA LEU A 376 -0.45 5.76 -17.05
C LEU A 376 -1.00 6.86 -17.99
N SER A 377 -2.19 6.68 -18.57
CA SER A 377 -2.69 7.57 -19.62
C SER A 377 -3.52 8.75 -19.13
N GLN A 378 -4.22 8.60 -18.00
CA GLN A 378 -5.18 9.62 -17.55
C GLN A 378 -4.72 10.46 -16.36
N LYS A 379 -3.81 9.94 -15.53
CA LYS A 379 -3.51 10.54 -14.22
C LYS A 379 -2.07 11.05 -14.08
N PHE A 380 -1.06 10.34 -14.60
CA PHE A 380 0.31 10.58 -14.20
C PHE A 380 1.33 10.68 -15.34
N ALA A 381 1.11 10.02 -16.47
CA ALA A 381 2.11 9.97 -17.52
C ALA A 381 1.89 11.10 -18.54
N ARG A 382 2.50 12.25 -18.26
CA ARG A 382 2.74 13.25 -19.30
C ARG A 382 3.98 12.92 -20.15
N ASP A 383 4.74 11.89 -19.70
CA ASP A 383 5.96 11.41 -20.37
C ASP A 383 6.18 9.89 -20.18
N GLU A 384 7.06 9.30 -21.01
CA GLU A 384 7.41 7.87 -20.97
C GLU A 384 8.20 7.50 -19.70
N ASP A 385 8.97 8.43 -19.12
CA ASP A 385 9.79 8.20 -17.93
C ASP A 385 8.93 7.95 -16.70
N SER A 386 7.80 8.65 -16.55
CA SER A 386 6.84 8.41 -15.45
C SER A 386 6.28 6.99 -15.45
N ILE A 387 6.15 6.35 -16.61
CA ILE A 387 5.70 4.96 -16.74
C ILE A 387 6.73 4.02 -16.12
N GLU A 388 8.01 4.20 -16.50
CA GLU A 388 9.11 3.39 -15.96
C GLU A 388 9.26 3.56 -14.44
N MET A 389 9.08 4.79 -13.94
CA MET A 389 9.12 5.05 -12.50
C MET A 389 8.01 4.31 -11.75
N LEU A 390 6.80 4.24 -12.31
CA LEU A 390 5.70 3.48 -11.71
C LEU A 390 5.97 1.96 -11.70
N ASP A 391 6.60 1.43 -12.75
CA ASP A 391 7.03 0.03 -12.75
C ASP A 391 8.02 -0.27 -11.62
N ILE A 392 8.98 0.64 -11.39
CA ILE A 392 9.93 0.55 -10.26
C ILE A 392 9.16 0.59 -8.92
N VAL A 393 8.22 1.52 -8.76
CA VAL A 393 7.38 1.69 -7.56
C VAL A 393 6.57 0.42 -7.27
N PHE A 394 5.98 -0.20 -8.30
CA PHE A 394 5.13 -1.38 -8.11
C PHE A 394 5.93 -2.67 -7.95
N LYS A 395 7.18 -2.74 -8.44
CA LYS A 395 8.00 -3.95 -8.39
C LYS A 395 8.34 -4.40 -6.98
N ASN A 396 8.74 -3.46 -6.12
CA ASN A 396 9.29 -3.75 -4.79
C ASN A 396 8.46 -3.07 -3.68
N ARG A 397 7.15 -3.38 -3.67
CA ARG A 397 6.22 -2.91 -2.63
C ARG A 397 6.41 -3.68 -1.35
N ILE A 398 6.57 -2.96 -0.24
CA ILE A 398 6.73 -3.51 1.11
C ILE A 398 5.59 -3.00 1.99
N ILE A 399 4.94 -3.92 2.68
CA ILE A 399 4.10 -3.61 3.82
C ILE A 399 4.81 -4.12 5.08
N ASP A 400 4.93 -3.27 6.10
CA ASP A 400 5.64 -3.62 7.33
C ASP A 400 4.65 -4.10 8.39
N LEU A 401 4.85 -5.30 8.91
CA LEU A 401 4.02 -5.86 9.99
C LEU A 401 3.98 -4.96 11.23
N GLY A 402 5.06 -4.24 11.52
CA GLY A 402 5.14 -3.29 12.63
C GLY A 402 4.24 -2.07 12.41
N VAL A 403 4.04 -1.66 11.15
CA VAL A 403 3.11 -0.58 10.79
C VAL A 403 1.66 -1.06 10.92
N VAL A 404 1.33 -2.21 10.32
CA VAL A 404 -0.06 -2.67 10.22
C VAL A 404 -0.61 -3.28 11.50
N TYR A 405 0.16 -4.08 12.24
CA TYR A 405 -0.26 -4.58 13.55
C TYR A 405 -0.08 -3.55 14.67
N ASN A 406 0.88 -2.64 14.50
CA ASN A 406 1.22 -1.62 15.49
C ASN A 406 1.38 -2.17 16.92
N TRP A 407 2.03 -3.35 17.06
CA TRP A 407 2.23 -4.03 18.34
C TRP A 407 2.87 -3.10 19.37
N GLY A 408 2.29 -3.04 20.56
CA GLY A 408 2.74 -2.11 21.58
C GLY A 408 2.72 -0.63 21.16
N ASN A 409 1.98 -0.27 20.12
CA ASN A 409 1.95 1.05 19.47
C ASN A 409 3.29 1.46 18.84
N VAL A 410 4.10 0.53 18.36
CA VAL A 410 5.45 0.77 17.83
C VAL A 410 5.49 1.82 16.72
N ASN A 411 4.59 1.72 15.72
CA ASN A 411 4.46 2.68 14.63
C ASN A 411 4.18 4.10 15.17
N THR A 412 3.19 4.21 16.06
CA THR A 412 2.84 5.50 16.68
C THR A 412 3.98 6.07 17.52
N GLN A 413 4.68 5.22 18.29
CA GLN A 413 5.79 5.65 19.15
C GLN A 413 7.00 6.10 18.33
N LEU A 414 7.36 5.40 17.24
CA LEU A 414 8.46 5.79 16.35
C LEU A 414 8.17 7.13 15.66
N LYS A 415 6.97 7.34 15.12
CA LYS A 415 6.58 8.63 14.53
C LYS A 415 6.65 9.76 15.55
N ALA A 416 6.07 9.58 16.73
CA ALA A 416 6.12 10.59 17.79
C ALA A 416 7.54 10.86 18.32
N TYR A 417 8.45 9.89 18.26
CA TYR A 417 9.86 10.07 18.57
C TYR A 417 10.55 10.91 17.49
N ALA A 418 10.32 10.60 16.22
CA ALA A 418 10.91 11.32 15.08
C ALA A 418 10.49 12.80 15.03
N GLU A 419 9.21 13.09 15.24
CA GLU A 419 8.68 14.47 15.29
C GLU A 419 9.30 15.34 16.38
N LYS A 420 9.81 14.75 17.46
CA LYS A 420 10.46 15.48 18.57
C LYS A 420 11.95 15.72 18.37
N SER A 421 12.52 15.34 17.24
CA SER A 421 13.95 15.50 16.92
C SER A 421 14.90 14.92 18.00
N ASN A 422 14.52 13.80 18.61
CA ASN A 422 15.36 13.12 19.59
C ASN A 422 16.56 12.45 18.92
N SER A 423 17.67 12.32 19.64
CA SER A 423 18.96 11.84 19.12
C SER A 423 19.46 10.52 19.73
N ASP A 424 18.71 9.89 20.63
CA ASP A 424 19.12 8.63 21.28
C ASP A 424 18.11 7.52 20.96
N ILE A 425 18.15 7.04 19.69
CA ILE A 425 17.27 5.97 19.24
C ILE A 425 17.54 4.64 19.95
N ALA A 426 18.78 4.35 20.33
CA ALA A 426 19.12 3.08 20.97
C ALA A 426 18.44 2.95 22.34
N SER A 427 18.50 4.00 23.17
CA SER A 427 17.79 4.03 24.46
C SER A 427 16.27 4.00 24.28
N PHE A 428 15.76 4.71 23.27
CA PHE A 428 14.32 4.68 22.95
C PHE A 428 13.88 3.29 22.54
N ALA A 429 14.53 2.65 21.56
CA ALA A 429 14.24 1.30 21.11
C ALA A 429 14.25 0.31 22.29
N ALA A 430 15.29 0.33 23.13
CA ALA A 430 15.38 -0.52 24.32
C ALA A 430 14.21 -0.31 25.29
N SER A 431 13.68 0.92 25.40
CA SER A 431 12.59 1.24 26.33
C SER A 431 11.23 0.66 25.91
N ILE A 432 11.02 0.42 24.61
CA ILE A 432 9.74 -0.06 24.07
C ILE A 432 9.75 -1.54 23.69
N SER A 433 10.94 -2.15 23.51
CA SER A 433 11.10 -3.51 22.96
C SER A 433 10.30 -4.57 23.70
N SER A 434 10.41 -4.65 25.04
CA SER A 434 9.77 -5.73 25.80
C SER A 434 8.26 -5.78 25.66
N GLN A 435 7.59 -4.63 25.54
CA GLN A 435 6.14 -4.57 25.35
C GLN A 435 5.74 -5.06 23.95
N ILE A 436 6.54 -4.73 22.95
CA ILE A 436 6.29 -5.11 21.56
C ILE A 436 6.52 -6.60 21.40
N GLU A 437 7.65 -7.13 21.89
CA GLU A 437 7.99 -8.54 21.87
C GLU A 437 6.93 -9.42 22.55
N ALA A 438 6.41 -9.00 23.71
CA ALA A 438 5.31 -9.69 24.37
C ALA A 438 4.01 -9.69 23.54
N SER A 439 3.76 -8.63 22.77
CA SER A 439 2.60 -8.55 21.88
C SER A 439 2.75 -9.46 20.66
N ILE A 440 3.97 -9.55 20.11
CA ILE A 440 4.31 -10.47 19.02
C ILE A 440 4.14 -11.92 19.49
N GLU A 441 4.71 -12.29 20.64
CA GLU A 441 4.59 -13.63 21.21
C GLU A 441 3.12 -14.06 21.39
N LYS A 442 2.31 -13.16 21.95
CA LYS A 442 0.87 -13.40 22.11
C LYS A 442 0.17 -13.67 20.78
N MET A 443 0.54 -12.95 19.73
CA MET A 443 -0.04 -13.14 18.39
C MET A 443 0.41 -14.49 17.80
N VAL A 444 1.71 -14.82 17.88
CA VAL A 444 2.23 -16.11 17.43
C VAL A 444 1.53 -17.29 18.14
N ASP A 445 1.29 -17.16 19.46
CA ASP A 445 0.57 -18.17 20.22
C ASP A 445 -0.89 -18.29 19.77
N ALA A 446 -1.56 -17.20 19.40
CA ALA A 446 -2.90 -17.26 18.84
C ALA A 446 -2.92 -18.02 17.50
N TYR A 447 -1.97 -17.77 16.62
CA TYR A 447 -1.83 -18.50 15.36
C TYR A 447 -1.49 -19.98 15.54
N ARG A 448 -0.78 -20.37 16.61
CA ARG A 448 -0.54 -21.80 16.93
C ARG A 448 -1.79 -22.53 17.37
N ASN A 449 -2.73 -21.80 18.00
CA ASN A 449 -3.94 -22.37 18.58
C ASN A 449 -5.16 -22.33 17.63
N ASN A 450 -5.10 -21.52 16.58
CA ASN A 450 -6.08 -21.49 15.48
C ASN A 450 -5.74 -22.56 14.45
#